data_58f73694e3180b8254069aa6abc7bcdf
#
_entry.id   58f73694e3180b8254069aa6abc7bcdf
#
_cell.length_a   1.000
_cell.length_b   1.000
_cell.length_c   1.000
_cell.angle_alpha   90.00
_cell.angle_beta   90.00
_cell.angle_gamma   90.00
#
_symmetry.space_group_name_H-M   'P 1'
#
loop_
_entity.id
_entity.type
_entity.pdbx_description
1 polymer ?
#
loop_
_entity_poly.entity_id
_entity_poly.type
_entity_poly.pdbx_seq_one_letter_code
_entity_poly.pdbx_strand_id
1 'polypeptide(L)'
;LMESLQERFKLSERQAQAILDMRLRRLTGLERDKIESEYNELLEYIKELEEILADEEVLLQLVRDELSEIKERFGDERRTEIQLGGLDDIEDEDLIPEEQIVITLSHNNYIKRLPVSTYRSQNRGGRGVQGMNTLEEDFVSQLVTLSTHDNVLFFTNKGRVYKLKGYEVPELSRQSKGIPVVNAIELENDETISTMIAVKDLESEEHYLVFATKRGIVKRSALSNFSRINKNGKIAIGFKEDRKSTRLNS
;
A
#
# COMPACT_ATOMS: atom_id res chain seq x y z
N LEU A 1 -13.04 29.89 59.63
CA LEU A 1 -12.94 28.50 60.11
C LEU A 1 -12.30 27.66 58.99
N MET A 2 -12.70 27.81 57.72
CA MET A 2 -12.11 27.09 56.56
C MET A 2 -10.65 27.48 56.35
N GLU A 3 -10.33 28.79 56.31
CA GLU A 3 -8.98 29.32 56.20
C GLU A 3 -8.07 28.84 57.33
N SER A 4 -8.59 28.84 58.57
CA SER A 4 -7.84 28.38 59.74
C SER A 4 -7.53 26.86 59.70
N LEU A 5 -8.39 26.04 59.07
CA LEU A 5 -8.14 24.63 58.87
C LEU A 5 -7.09 24.42 57.78
N GLN A 6 -7.14 25.18 56.71
CA GLN A 6 -6.16 25.13 55.64
C GLN A 6 -4.75 25.54 56.11
N GLU A 7 -4.64 26.67 56.83
CA GLU A 7 -3.36 27.15 57.33
C GLU A 7 -2.74 26.22 58.38
N ARG A 8 -3.55 25.74 59.32
CA ARG A 8 -3.06 24.96 60.46
C ARG A 8 -2.68 23.52 60.08
N PHE A 9 -3.43 22.90 59.18
CA PHE A 9 -3.30 21.51 58.79
C PHE A 9 -2.79 21.30 57.36
N LYS A 10 -2.47 22.35 56.62
CA LYS A 10 -2.03 22.34 55.22
C LYS A 10 -2.99 21.57 54.30
N LEU A 11 -4.28 21.72 54.53
CA LEU A 11 -5.35 21.06 53.78
C LEU A 11 -5.68 21.84 52.50
N SER A 12 -6.06 21.14 51.45
CA SER A 12 -6.69 21.76 50.29
C SER A 12 -8.10 22.28 50.64
N GLU A 13 -8.62 23.21 49.86
CA GLU A 13 -9.97 23.73 50.03
C GLU A 13 -11.03 22.62 50.07
N ARG A 14 -10.92 21.62 49.18
CA ARG A 14 -11.81 20.45 49.15
C ARG A 14 -11.74 19.60 50.42
N GLN A 15 -10.55 19.41 50.97
CA GLN A 15 -10.35 18.66 52.21
C GLN A 15 -10.93 19.43 53.41
N ALA A 16 -10.71 20.73 53.49
CA ALA A 16 -11.26 21.58 54.56
C ALA A 16 -12.79 21.61 54.48
N GLN A 17 -13.37 21.71 53.29
CA GLN A 17 -14.83 21.67 53.10
C GLN A 17 -15.41 20.32 53.51
N ALA A 18 -14.78 19.20 53.13
CA ALA A 18 -15.22 17.86 53.49
C ALA A 18 -15.25 17.64 55.00
N ILE A 19 -14.30 18.24 55.77
CA ILE A 19 -14.26 18.19 57.22
C ILE A 19 -15.42 18.97 57.81
N LEU A 20 -15.70 20.15 57.24
CA LEU A 20 -16.82 21.01 57.72
C LEU A 20 -18.19 20.41 57.45
N ASP A 21 -18.33 19.69 56.35
CA ASP A 21 -19.56 19.00 55.96
C ASP A 21 -19.78 17.67 56.71
N MET A 22 -18.80 17.23 57.50
CA MET A 22 -18.86 15.98 58.23
C MET A 22 -19.90 16.05 59.36
N ARG A 23 -20.90 15.17 59.31
CA ARG A 23 -21.94 15.08 60.35
C ARG A 23 -21.34 14.57 61.66
N LEU A 24 -21.76 15.14 62.80
CA LEU A 24 -21.35 14.74 64.14
C LEU A 24 -21.46 13.23 64.41
N ARG A 25 -22.40 12.55 63.77
CA ARG A 25 -22.56 11.09 63.84
C ARG A 25 -21.37 10.29 63.28
N ARG A 26 -20.57 10.87 62.41
CA ARG A 26 -19.37 10.25 61.83
C ARG A 26 -18.11 10.35 62.71
N LEU A 27 -18.22 11.03 63.82
CA LEU A 27 -17.13 11.16 64.78
C LEU A 27 -17.09 10.06 65.86
N THR A 28 -17.88 8.98 65.68
CA THR A 28 -17.83 7.81 66.56
C THR A 28 -16.59 6.98 66.28
N GLY A 29 -16.03 6.31 67.32
CA GLY A 29 -14.79 5.53 67.19
C GLY A 29 -14.80 4.49 66.06
N LEU A 30 -15.93 3.81 65.86
CA LEU A 30 -16.12 2.82 64.77
C LEU A 30 -16.01 3.41 63.37
N GLU A 31 -16.46 4.64 63.12
CA GLU A 31 -16.32 5.30 61.82
C GLU A 31 -14.91 5.87 61.62
N ARG A 32 -14.24 6.24 62.72
CA ARG A 32 -12.84 6.64 62.66
C ARG A 32 -11.94 5.49 62.19
N ASP A 33 -12.12 4.32 62.79
CA ASP A 33 -11.34 3.11 62.42
C ASP A 33 -11.56 2.72 60.94
N LYS A 34 -12.79 2.91 60.47
CA LYS A 34 -13.13 2.69 59.06
C LYS A 34 -12.43 3.66 58.10
N ILE A 35 -12.44 4.96 58.46
CA ILE A 35 -11.74 5.99 57.66
C ILE A 35 -10.22 5.75 57.69
N GLU A 36 -9.67 5.32 58.82
CA GLU A 36 -8.25 5.00 58.95
C GLU A 36 -7.85 3.77 58.16
N SER A 37 -8.74 2.75 58.08
CA SER A 37 -8.56 1.60 57.20
C SER A 37 -8.58 2.02 55.72
N GLU A 38 -9.61 2.76 55.30
CA GLU A 38 -9.71 3.27 53.91
C GLU A 38 -8.51 4.17 53.52
N TYR A 39 -8.02 4.97 54.46
CA TYR A 39 -6.82 5.78 54.23
C TYR A 39 -5.58 4.97 54.04
N ASN A 40 -5.35 3.93 54.83
CA ASN A 40 -4.19 3.03 54.72
C ASN A 40 -4.26 2.23 53.43
N GLU A 41 -5.43 1.71 53.06
CA GLU A 41 -5.64 1.00 51.79
C GLU A 41 -5.32 1.92 50.57
N LEU A 42 -5.74 3.17 50.62
CA LEU A 42 -5.41 4.14 49.56
C LEU A 42 -3.93 4.47 49.50
N LEU A 43 -3.25 4.55 50.64
CA LEU A 43 -1.80 4.79 50.67
C LEU A 43 -1.02 3.60 50.06
N GLU A 44 -1.42 2.37 50.39
CA GLU A 44 -0.82 1.16 49.77
C GLU A 44 -1.07 1.15 48.27
N TYR A 45 -2.29 1.47 47.81
CA TYR A 45 -2.61 1.54 46.41
C TYR A 45 -1.83 2.63 45.65
N ILE A 46 -1.67 3.82 46.25
CA ILE A 46 -0.84 4.89 45.69
C ILE A 46 0.61 4.41 45.53
N LYS A 47 1.14 3.75 46.55
CA LYS A 47 2.51 3.24 46.52
C LYS A 47 2.71 2.20 45.40
N GLU A 48 1.76 1.29 45.23
CA GLU A 48 1.75 0.31 44.15
C GLU A 48 1.74 1.01 42.76
N LEU A 49 0.89 2.01 42.57
CA LEU A 49 0.85 2.78 41.33
C LEU A 49 2.14 3.57 41.06
N GLU A 50 2.74 4.13 42.12
CA GLU A 50 4.02 4.84 42.01
C GLU A 50 5.17 3.86 41.62
N GLU A 51 5.18 2.65 42.15
CA GLU A 51 6.15 1.60 41.78
C GLU A 51 5.98 1.20 40.31
N ILE A 52 4.75 1.04 39.81
CA ILE A 52 4.47 0.74 38.40
C ILE A 52 4.96 1.87 37.49
N LEU A 53 4.78 3.13 37.89
CA LEU A 53 5.19 4.28 37.09
C LEU A 53 6.70 4.55 37.15
N ALA A 54 7.39 4.11 38.21
CA ALA A 54 8.81 4.34 38.40
C ALA A 54 9.68 3.33 37.65
N ASP A 55 9.16 2.13 37.38
CA ASP A 55 9.91 1.03 36.75
C ASP A 55 9.21 0.51 35.50
N GLU A 56 9.86 0.66 34.35
CA GLU A 56 9.36 0.21 33.05
C GLU A 56 9.18 -1.32 32.99
N GLU A 57 10.03 -2.08 33.71
CA GLU A 57 9.88 -3.54 33.71
C GLU A 57 8.62 -3.97 34.47
N VAL A 58 8.29 -3.30 35.56
CA VAL A 58 7.06 -3.55 36.33
C VAL A 58 5.83 -3.19 35.50
N LEU A 59 5.87 -2.07 34.79
CA LEU A 59 4.81 -1.68 33.87
C LEU A 59 4.61 -2.70 32.75
N LEU A 60 5.69 -3.16 32.12
CA LEU A 60 5.63 -4.19 31.10
C LEU A 60 5.12 -5.54 31.62
N GLN A 61 5.46 -5.88 32.86
CA GLN A 61 4.94 -7.09 33.48
C GLN A 61 3.43 -6.99 33.70
N LEU A 62 2.93 -5.86 34.20
CA LEU A 62 1.50 -5.63 34.36
C LEU A 62 0.74 -5.78 33.03
N VAL A 63 1.27 -5.17 31.96
CA VAL A 63 0.69 -5.31 30.61
C VAL A 63 0.68 -6.77 30.14
N ARG A 64 1.73 -7.53 30.41
CA ARG A 64 1.78 -8.97 30.07
C ARG A 64 0.73 -9.77 30.82
N ASP A 65 0.55 -9.48 32.10
CA ASP A 65 -0.42 -10.17 32.95
C ASP A 65 -1.85 -9.88 32.51
N GLU A 66 -2.20 -8.63 32.21
CA GLU A 66 -3.49 -8.24 31.66
C GLU A 66 -3.77 -8.90 30.30
N LEU A 67 -2.78 -8.89 29.40
CA LEU A 67 -2.92 -9.56 28.10
C LEU A 67 -3.05 -11.07 28.23
N SER A 68 -2.38 -11.68 29.23
CA SER A 68 -2.50 -13.10 29.51
C SER A 68 -3.89 -13.47 30.00
N GLU A 69 -4.47 -12.65 30.88
CA GLU A 69 -5.86 -12.83 31.32
C GLU A 69 -6.85 -12.75 30.13
N ILE A 70 -6.67 -11.75 29.27
CA ILE A 70 -7.50 -11.63 28.06
C ILE A 70 -7.34 -12.85 27.16
N LYS A 71 -6.12 -13.33 26.98
CA LYS A 71 -5.84 -14.53 26.20
C LYS A 71 -6.50 -15.77 26.78
N GLU A 72 -6.49 -15.95 28.10
CA GLU A 72 -7.15 -17.09 28.75
C GLU A 72 -8.67 -17.04 28.61
N ARG A 73 -9.26 -15.84 28.68
CA ARG A 73 -10.73 -15.67 28.60
C ARG A 73 -11.29 -15.74 27.18
N PHE A 74 -10.53 -15.27 26.19
CA PHE A 74 -11.00 -15.09 24.82
C PHE A 74 -10.16 -15.82 23.77
N GLY A 75 -9.04 -16.46 24.16
CA GLY A 75 -8.19 -17.22 23.26
C GLY A 75 -8.93 -18.44 22.71
N ASP A 76 -8.92 -18.58 21.41
CA ASP A 76 -9.37 -19.77 20.71
C ASP A 76 -8.19 -20.51 20.07
N GLU A 77 -8.43 -21.75 19.66
CA GLU A 77 -7.40 -22.52 18.98
C GLU A 77 -7.06 -21.90 17.62
N ARG A 78 -5.80 -22.01 17.26
CA ARG A 78 -5.33 -21.52 15.97
C ARG A 78 -6.05 -22.25 14.84
N ARG A 79 -6.74 -21.49 13.96
CA ARG A 79 -7.49 -22.05 12.82
C ARG A 79 -6.62 -22.36 11.61
N THR A 80 -5.43 -21.73 11.52
CA THR A 80 -4.46 -21.99 10.45
C THR A 80 -3.40 -22.94 10.91
N GLU A 81 -3.12 -23.96 10.11
CA GLU A 81 -2.03 -24.91 10.34
C GLU A 81 -0.67 -24.24 10.11
N ILE A 82 0.28 -24.47 11.02
CA ILE A 82 1.67 -24.04 10.83
C ILE A 82 2.41 -25.20 10.18
N GLN A 83 2.73 -25.07 8.91
CA GLN A 83 3.62 -26.02 8.24
C GLN A 83 5.06 -25.65 8.54
N LEU A 84 5.75 -26.55 9.29
CA LEU A 84 7.19 -26.48 9.53
C LEU A 84 7.92 -27.08 8.32
N GLY A 85 7.93 -26.39 7.22
CA GLY A 85 8.68 -26.72 6.03
C GLY A 85 8.97 -25.40 5.34
N GLY A 86 10.18 -25.23 4.79
CA GLY A 86 10.49 -24.02 4.03
C GLY A 86 9.35 -23.76 3.06
N LEU A 87 8.75 -22.59 3.17
CA LEU A 87 8.05 -22.04 2.04
C LEU A 87 9.11 -21.99 0.95
N ASP A 88 8.99 -22.85 -0.06
CA ASP A 88 9.52 -22.50 -1.36
C ASP A 88 9.03 -21.07 -1.60
N ASP A 89 9.93 -20.17 -1.97
CA ASP A 89 9.62 -18.77 -2.13
C ASP A 89 8.38 -18.64 -3.03
N ILE A 90 7.20 -18.51 -2.39
CA ILE A 90 5.96 -18.21 -3.12
C ILE A 90 6.14 -16.76 -3.54
N GLU A 91 6.47 -16.56 -4.78
CA GLU A 91 6.48 -15.24 -5.37
C GLU A 91 5.04 -14.70 -5.40
N ASP A 92 4.85 -13.41 -5.18
CA ASP A 92 3.52 -12.78 -5.29
C ASP A 92 2.82 -13.12 -6.62
N GLU A 93 3.60 -13.42 -7.64
CA GLU A 93 3.15 -13.85 -8.97
C GLU A 93 2.41 -15.20 -8.94
N ASP A 94 2.80 -16.13 -8.06
CA ASP A 94 2.17 -17.46 -7.95
C ASP A 94 0.74 -17.39 -7.40
N LEU A 95 0.42 -16.31 -6.69
CA LEU A 95 -0.91 -16.06 -6.14
C LEU A 95 -1.86 -15.40 -7.16
N ILE A 96 -1.34 -14.93 -8.28
CA ILE A 96 -2.11 -14.23 -9.31
C ILE A 96 -2.53 -15.22 -10.39
N PRO A 97 -3.84 -15.36 -10.68
CA PRO A 97 -4.29 -16.27 -11.72
C PRO A 97 -3.75 -15.86 -13.10
N GLU A 98 -3.25 -16.84 -13.84
CA GLU A 98 -2.85 -16.62 -15.22
C GLU A 98 -4.08 -16.52 -16.12
N GLU A 99 -4.34 -15.33 -16.66
CA GLU A 99 -5.44 -15.08 -17.57
C GLU A 99 -5.02 -14.18 -18.74
N GLN A 100 -5.75 -14.29 -19.85
CA GLN A 100 -5.54 -13.41 -20.99
C GLN A 100 -6.19 -12.05 -20.74
N ILE A 101 -5.39 -11.02 -20.85
CA ILE A 101 -5.80 -9.63 -20.64
C ILE A 101 -5.54 -8.76 -21.86
N VAL A 102 -6.27 -7.66 -21.94
CA VAL A 102 -6.07 -6.59 -22.92
C VAL A 102 -5.65 -5.35 -22.16
N ILE A 103 -4.48 -4.83 -22.49
CA ILE A 103 -4.03 -3.52 -22.00
C ILE A 103 -4.33 -2.46 -23.07
N THR A 104 -4.99 -1.40 -22.67
CA THR A 104 -5.30 -0.25 -23.54
C THR A 104 -4.54 0.99 -23.07
N LEU A 105 -3.93 1.70 -23.99
CA LEU A 105 -3.25 2.97 -23.77
C LEU A 105 -3.91 4.05 -24.62
N SER A 106 -4.30 5.16 -24.00
CA SER A 106 -4.82 6.32 -24.72
C SER A 106 -3.71 7.27 -25.18
N HIS A 107 -4.04 8.19 -26.09
CA HIS A 107 -3.12 9.22 -26.58
C HIS A 107 -2.60 10.12 -25.45
N ASN A 108 -3.45 10.41 -24.46
CA ASN A 108 -3.11 11.22 -23.30
C ASN A 108 -2.47 10.41 -22.16
N ASN A 109 -1.90 9.23 -22.47
CA ASN A 109 -1.21 8.35 -21.51
C ASN A 109 -2.09 7.86 -20.35
N TYR A 110 -3.36 7.51 -20.61
CA TYR A 110 -4.16 6.74 -19.68
C TYR A 110 -4.07 5.25 -20.01
N ILE A 111 -3.88 4.43 -18.97
CA ILE A 111 -3.71 2.97 -19.10
C ILE A 111 -4.70 2.22 -18.21
N LYS A 112 -5.12 1.06 -18.69
CA LYS A 112 -5.86 0.06 -17.91
C LYS A 112 -5.74 -1.32 -18.52
N ARG A 113 -6.04 -2.34 -17.73
CA ARG A 113 -6.24 -3.71 -18.24
C ARG A 113 -7.70 -4.15 -18.09
N LEU A 114 -8.07 -5.11 -18.92
CA LEU A 114 -9.35 -5.82 -18.88
C LEU A 114 -9.12 -7.28 -19.26
N PRO A 115 -9.82 -8.24 -18.63
CA PRO A 115 -9.83 -9.60 -19.10
C PRO A 115 -10.38 -9.68 -20.53
N VAL A 116 -9.79 -10.54 -21.38
CA VAL A 116 -10.26 -10.75 -22.77
C VAL A 116 -11.71 -11.19 -22.79
N SER A 117 -12.17 -11.92 -21.77
CA SER A 117 -13.57 -12.35 -21.63
C SER A 117 -14.58 -11.20 -21.59
N THR A 118 -14.14 -10.00 -21.24
CA THR A 118 -14.97 -8.79 -21.27
C THR A 118 -15.34 -8.36 -22.70
N TYR A 119 -14.55 -8.78 -23.71
CA TYR A 119 -14.80 -8.51 -25.11
C TYR A 119 -15.54 -9.67 -25.72
N ARG A 120 -16.83 -9.48 -26.03
CA ARG A 120 -17.64 -10.51 -26.68
C ARG A 120 -17.29 -10.62 -28.16
N SER A 121 -17.20 -11.84 -28.66
CA SER A 121 -17.12 -12.11 -30.09
C SER A 121 -18.35 -11.53 -30.81
N GLN A 122 -18.13 -10.79 -31.91
CA GLN A 122 -19.21 -10.20 -32.70
C GLN A 122 -19.41 -10.94 -34.00
N ASN A 123 -20.68 -11.16 -34.33
CA ASN A 123 -21.08 -11.67 -35.66
C ASN A 123 -21.11 -10.53 -36.68
N ARG A 124 -21.14 -10.86 -37.95
CA ARG A 124 -21.24 -9.88 -39.06
C ARG A 124 -22.43 -8.93 -38.85
N GLY A 125 -22.18 -7.62 -38.91
CA GLY A 125 -23.20 -6.57 -38.74
C GLY A 125 -23.39 -6.08 -37.30
N GLY A 126 -22.60 -6.57 -36.31
CA GLY A 126 -22.62 -6.04 -34.95
C GLY A 126 -21.97 -4.63 -34.84
N ARG A 127 -22.45 -3.83 -33.90
CA ARG A 127 -21.76 -2.58 -33.52
C ARG A 127 -20.52 -2.93 -32.69
N GLY A 128 -19.37 -2.33 -33.00
CA GLY A 128 -18.12 -2.52 -32.24
C GLY A 128 -18.30 -2.34 -30.73
N VAL A 129 -17.39 -2.93 -29.94
CA VAL A 129 -17.36 -2.78 -28.50
C VAL A 129 -16.36 -1.70 -28.14
N GLN A 130 -16.83 -0.66 -27.43
CA GLN A 130 -15.94 0.37 -26.91
C GLN A 130 -15.15 -0.19 -25.75
N GLY A 131 -13.83 -0.23 -25.88
CA GLY A 131 -12.92 -0.78 -24.85
C GLY A 131 -12.58 0.19 -23.74
N MET A 132 -12.76 1.49 -23.96
CA MET A 132 -12.37 2.54 -23.01
C MET A 132 -13.21 3.79 -23.26
N ASN A 133 -13.64 4.47 -22.21
CA ASN A 133 -14.11 5.84 -22.33
C ASN A 133 -12.90 6.78 -22.28
N THR A 134 -12.83 7.69 -23.22
CA THR A 134 -11.78 8.69 -23.30
C THR A 134 -12.30 10.07 -22.90
N LEU A 135 -11.41 10.96 -22.53
CA LEU A 135 -11.73 12.38 -22.36
C LEU A 135 -12.06 13.02 -23.73
N GLU A 136 -12.67 14.21 -23.72
CA GLU A 136 -12.80 15.00 -24.95
C GLU A 136 -11.38 15.17 -25.55
N GLU A 137 -11.26 14.94 -26.85
CA GLU A 137 -9.99 14.99 -27.61
C GLU A 137 -8.97 13.87 -27.32
N ASP A 138 -9.32 12.84 -26.53
CA ASP A 138 -8.48 11.66 -26.31
C ASP A 138 -9.01 10.44 -27.09
N PHE A 139 -8.14 9.51 -27.44
CA PHE A 139 -8.49 8.28 -28.15
C PHE A 139 -7.55 7.13 -27.76
N VAL A 140 -8.00 5.89 -27.94
CA VAL A 140 -7.15 4.71 -27.74
C VAL A 140 -6.07 4.70 -28.80
N SER A 141 -4.82 4.88 -28.41
CA SER A 141 -3.67 4.89 -29.30
C SER A 141 -3.09 3.50 -29.54
N GLN A 142 -3.09 2.65 -28.50
CA GLN A 142 -2.54 1.30 -28.57
C GLN A 142 -3.37 0.32 -27.76
N LEU A 143 -3.37 -0.92 -28.22
CA LEU A 143 -3.99 -2.06 -27.57
C LEU A 143 -3.10 -3.26 -27.75
N VAL A 144 -2.77 -3.95 -26.66
CA VAL A 144 -2.00 -5.22 -26.67
C VAL A 144 -2.72 -6.29 -25.87
N THR A 145 -2.63 -7.52 -26.35
CA THR A 145 -3.16 -8.70 -25.67
C THR A 145 -2.00 -9.54 -25.16
N LEU A 146 -2.07 -9.98 -23.91
CA LEU A 146 -1.00 -10.73 -23.23
C LEU A 146 -1.57 -11.52 -22.05
N SER A 147 -0.76 -12.40 -21.45
CA SER A 147 -1.08 -13.00 -20.16
C SER A 147 -0.82 -12.02 -19.01
N THR A 148 -1.52 -12.18 -17.89
CA THR A 148 -1.22 -11.46 -16.63
C THR A 148 0.25 -11.56 -16.23
N HIS A 149 0.89 -12.70 -16.49
CA HIS A 149 2.29 -12.98 -16.14
C HIS A 149 3.32 -12.51 -17.18
N ASP A 150 2.86 -12.11 -18.38
CA ASP A 150 3.75 -11.57 -19.40
C ASP A 150 4.27 -10.17 -19.03
N ASN A 151 5.40 -9.80 -19.62
CA ASN A 151 6.00 -8.49 -19.45
C ASN A 151 5.49 -7.50 -20.49
N VAL A 152 5.29 -6.26 -20.07
CA VAL A 152 5.01 -5.12 -20.96
C VAL A 152 6.15 -4.14 -20.92
N LEU A 153 6.74 -3.86 -22.06
CA LEU A 153 7.77 -2.85 -22.23
C LEU A 153 7.14 -1.56 -22.76
N PHE A 154 7.34 -0.47 -22.04
CA PHE A 154 6.86 0.87 -22.39
C PHE A 154 8.05 1.70 -22.87
N PHE A 155 8.02 2.10 -24.12
CA PHE A 155 9.07 2.94 -24.72
C PHE A 155 8.60 4.38 -24.81
N THR A 156 9.48 5.30 -24.46
CA THR A 156 9.14 6.72 -24.35
C THR A 156 9.75 7.56 -25.47
N ASN A 157 9.22 8.78 -25.62
CA ASN A 157 9.73 9.78 -26.55
C ASN A 157 11.16 10.23 -26.24
N LYS A 158 11.66 9.97 -25.00
CA LYS A 158 13.06 10.24 -24.60
C LYS A 158 13.98 9.05 -24.85
N GLY A 159 13.47 7.93 -25.40
CA GLY A 159 14.27 6.72 -25.69
C GLY A 159 14.54 5.86 -24.48
N ARG A 160 13.79 6.03 -23.40
CA ARG A 160 13.81 5.13 -22.23
C ARG A 160 12.82 4.00 -22.41
N VAL A 161 13.02 2.95 -21.66
CA VAL A 161 12.13 1.81 -21.55
C VAL A 161 11.83 1.51 -20.09
N TYR A 162 10.58 1.25 -19.79
CA TYR A 162 10.08 0.79 -18.50
C TYR A 162 9.45 -0.58 -18.67
N LYS A 163 9.41 -1.37 -17.62
CA LYS A 163 8.85 -2.71 -17.61
C LYS A 163 7.83 -2.85 -16.49
N LEU A 164 6.67 -3.41 -16.80
CA LEU A 164 5.69 -3.90 -15.83
C LEU A 164 5.28 -5.32 -16.22
N LYS A 165 4.84 -6.09 -15.24
CA LYS A 165 4.08 -7.31 -15.46
C LYS A 165 2.64 -6.95 -15.85
N GLY A 166 1.98 -7.82 -16.63
CA GLY A 166 0.59 -7.59 -17.02
C GLY A 166 -0.34 -7.34 -15.84
N TYR A 167 -0.15 -8.08 -14.75
CA TYR A 167 -0.95 -7.95 -13.52
C TYR A 167 -0.71 -6.63 -12.75
N GLU A 168 0.44 -5.98 -12.90
CA GLU A 168 0.74 -4.70 -12.26
C GLU A 168 -0.05 -3.54 -12.87
N VAL A 169 -0.56 -3.70 -14.10
CA VAL A 169 -1.46 -2.72 -14.70
C VAL A 169 -2.84 -2.84 -14.06
N PRO A 170 -3.44 -1.76 -13.52
CA PRO A 170 -4.70 -1.85 -12.79
C PRO A 170 -5.86 -2.34 -13.65
N GLU A 171 -6.63 -3.26 -13.09
CA GLU A 171 -7.88 -3.71 -13.66
C GLU A 171 -8.99 -2.70 -13.34
N LEU A 172 -9.66 -2.21 -14.34
CA LEU A 172 -10.71 -1.22 -14.20
C LEU A 172 -11.91 -1.58 -15.08
N SER A 173 -13.05 -0.99 -14.80
CA SER A 173 -14.25 -1.25 -15.59
C SER A 173 -14.07 -0.86 -17.07
N ARG A 174 -14.82 -1.50 -17.96
CA ARG A 174 -14.79 -1.20 -19.40
C ARG A 174 -15.08 0.29 -19.69
N GLN A 175 -15.98 0.90 -18.93
CA GLN A 175 -16.35 2.31 -19.09
C GLN A 175 -15.37 3.30 -18.48
N SER A 176 -14.40 2.84 -17.69
CA SER A 176 -13.37 3.69 -17.09
C SER A 176 -12.44 4.26 -18.16
N LYS A 177 -11.95 5.48 -17.92
CA LYS A 177 -10.88 6.11 -18.71
C LYS A 177 -9.47 5.57 -18.41
N GLY A 178 -9.31 4.68 -17.41
CA GLY A 178 -8.00 4.25 -16.95
C GLY A 178 -7.38 5.18 -15.91
N ILE A 179 -6.13 4.90 -15.56
CA ILE A 179 -5.29 5.77 -14.73
C ILE A 179 -4.18 6.39 -15.57
N PRO A 180 -3.66 7.57 -15.18
CA PRO A 180 -2.45 8.12 -15.81
C PRO A 180 -1.28 7.15 -15.65
N VAL A 181 -0.52 6.94 -16.73
CA VAL A 181 0.65 6.02 -16.73
C VAL A 181 1.69 6.41 -15.68
N VAL A 182 1.82 7.68 -15.34
CA VAL A 182 2.72 8.17 -14.29
C VAL A 182 2.42 7.60 -12.90
N ASN A 183 1.22 7.05 -12.67
CA ASN A 183 0.87 6.37 -11.43
C ASN A 183 1.34 4.90 -11.42
N ALA A 184 1.69 4.34 -12.57
CA ALA A 184 2.16 2.97 -12.70
C ALA A 184 3.68 2.89 -12.90
N ILE A 185 4.28 3.88 -13.58
CA ILE A 185 5.72 3.95 -13.85
C ILE A 185 6.27 5.37 -13.60
N GLU A 186 7.52 5.44 -13.15
CA GLU A 186 8.21 6.69 -12.80
C GLU A 186 8.71 7.43 -14.06
N LEU A 187 7.79 8.08 -14.79
CA LEU A 187 8.15 8.91 -15.93
C LEU A 187 8.83 10.21 -15.48
N GLU A 188 9.83 10.64 -16.24
CA GLU A 188 10.41 11.97 -16.06
C GLU A 188 9.45 13.08 -16.57
N ASN A 189 9.73 14.33 -16.20
CA ASN A 189 8.99 15.47 -16.70
C ASN A 189 9.03 15.53 -18.25
N ASP A 190 7.88 15.78 -18.88
CA ASP A 190 7.70 15.83 -20.35
C ASP A 190 8.01 14.51 -21.06
N GLU A 191 8.01 13.39 -20.34
CA GLU A 191 8.14 12.05 -20.90
C GLU A 191 6.76 11.44 -21.18
N THR A 192 6.59 10.93 -22.41
CA THR A 192 5.34 10.32 -22.86
C THR A 192 5.61 8.94 -23.47
N ILE A 193 4.64 8.04 -23.34
CA ILE A 193 4.76 6.70 -23.93
C ILE A 193 4.58 6.82 -25.47
N SER A 194 5.55 6.33 -26.21
CA SER A 194 5.50 6.27 -27.67
C SER A 194 4.94 4.95 -28.16
N THR A 195 5.29 3.84 -27.49
CA THR A 195 4.76 2.51 -27.82
C THR A 195 4.87 1.57 -26.65
N MET A 196 4.03 0.54 -26.62
CA MET A 196 4.13 -0.58 -25.69
C MET A 196 4.18 -1.90 -26.45
N ILE A 197 4.97 -2.84 -25.95
CA ILE A 197 5.19 -4.16 -26.53
C ILE A 197 5.00 -5.20 -25.44
N ALA A 198 4.15 -6.19 -25.69
CA ALA A 198 4.01 -7.37 -24.84
C ALA A 198 5.12 -8.37 -25.17
N VAL A 199 5.78 -8.89 -24.15
CA VAL A 199 6.87 -9.87 -24.29
C VAL A 199 6.68 -10.98 -23.28
N LYS A 200 6.59 -12.21 -23.76
CA LYS A 200 6.42 -13.39 -22.92
C LYS A 200 7.72 -13.74 -22.20
N ASP A 201 8.81 -13.80 -22.94
CA ASP A 201 10.13 -14.18 -22.42
C ASP A 201 11.16 -13.12 -22.80
N LEU A 202 11.69 -12.43 -21.77
CA LEU A 202 12.73 -11.42 -21.92
C LEU A 202 14.15 -12.01 -21.98
N GLU A 203 14.33 -13.27 -21.61
CA GLU A 203 15.65 -13.91 -21.59
C GLU A 203 16.01 -14.53 -22.93
N SER A 204 15.08 -14.53 -23.88
CA SER A 204 15.31 -15.06 -25.23
C SER A 204 16.47 -14.35 -25.95
N GLU A 205 17.46 -15.11 -26.34
CA GLU A 205 18.61 -14.62 -27.15
C GLU A 205 18.30 -14.56 -28.65
N GLU A 206 17.22 -15.18 -29.10
CA GLU A 206 16.85 -15.26 -30.52
C GLU A 206 16.05 -14.03 -30.98
N HIS A 207 15.47 -13.27 -30.06
CA HIS A 207 14.64 -12.12 -30.37
C HIS A 207 15.39 -10.79 -30.21
N TYR A 208 15.06 -9.87 -31.09
CA TYR A 208 15.70 -8.55 -31.13
C TYR A 208 14.65 -7.46 -31.21
N LEU A 209 14.92 -6.35 -30.53
CA LEU A 209 14.19 -5.10 -30.70
C LEU A 209 14.92 -4.21 -31.72
N VAL A 210 14.18 -3.76 -32.71
CA VAL A 210 14.67 -2.84 -33.74
C VAL A 210 14.10 -1.45 -33.50
N PHE A 211 14.97 -0.51 -33.30
CA PHE A 211 14.65 0.90 -33.08
C PHE A 211 14.94 1.67 -34.36
N ALA A 212 13.95 2.39 -34.88
CA ALA A 212 14.13 3.29 -36.02
C ALA A 212 13.76 4.72 -35.59
N THR A 213 14.65 5.65 -35.80
CA THR A 213 14.41 7.07 -35.50
C THR A 213 13.89 7.82 -36.72
N LYS A 214 13.16 8.94 -36.47
CA LYS A 214 12.67 9.80 -37.53
C LYS A 214 13.76 10.29 -38.50
N ARG A 215 15.00 10.36 -38.06
CA ARG A 215 16.17 10.77 -38.88
C ARG A 215 16.88 9.58 -39.56
N GLY A 216 16.25 8.41 -39.60
CA GLY A 216 16.78 7.22 -40.33
C GLY A 216 17.89 6.47 -39.61
N ILE A 217 18.15 6.74 -38.31
CA ILE A 217 19.09 5.92 -37.53
C ILE A 217 18.35 4.67 -37.06
N VAL A 218 18.95 3.51 -37.33
CA VAL A 218 18.43 2.20 -36.94
C VAL A 218 19.39 1.57 -35.93
N LYS A 219 18.84 0.99 -34.85
CA LYS A 219 19.59 0.20 -33.85
C LYS A 219 18.89 -1.11 -33.63
N ARG A 220 19.61 -2.22 -33.61
CA ARG A 220 19.14 -3.53 -33.20
C ARG A 220 19.75 -3.89 -31.84
N SER A 221 18.94 -4.33 -30.91
CA SER A 221 19.38 -4.76 -29.57
C SER A 221 18.74 -6.12 -29.24
N ALA A 222 19.50 -7.05 -28.67
CA ALA A 222 18.95 -8.31 -28.21
C ALA A 222 17.89 -8.04 -27.10
N LEU A 223 16.83 -8.84 -27.09
CA LEU A 223 15.74 -8.71 -26.14
C LEU A 223 16.22 -8.94 -24.70
N SER A 224 17.17 -9.85 -24.50
CA SER A 224 17.82 -10.16 -23.22
C SER A 224 18.46 -8.94 -22.55
N ASN A 225 18.84 -7.92 -23.31
CA ASN A 225 19.33 -6.66 -22.76
C ASN A 225 18.27 -5.89 -21.94
N PHE A 226 17.00 -6.27 -22.05
CA PHE A 226 15.86 -5.65 -21.38
C PHE A 226 15.26 -6.51 -20.27
N SER A 227 15.90 -7.64 -19.91
CA SER A 227 15.48 -8.50 -18.79
C SER A 227 15.52 -7.77 -17.46
N ARG A 228 16.54 -6.95 -17.22
CA ARG A 228 16.72 -6.14 -16.01
C ARG A 228 16.53 -4.66 -16.32
N ILE A 229 15.41 -4.13 -15.85
CA ILE A 229 15.05 -2.70 -15.95
C ILE A 229 14.67 -2.23 -14.54
N ASN A 230 15.34 -1.18 -14.06
CA ASN A 230 15.03 -0.58 -12.77
C ASN A 230 13.73 0.25 -12.85
N LYS A 231 13.13 0.60 -11.70
CA LYS A 231 11.91 1.41 -11.63
C LYS A 231 12.01 2.75 -12.36
N ASN A 232 13.18 3.39 -12.32
CA ASN A 232 13.48 4.64 -13.04
C ASN A 232 13.74 4.45 -14.54
N GLY A 233 13.48 3.27 -15.08
CA GLY A 233 13.67 2.93 -16.49
C GLY A 233 15.13 2.73 -16.90
N LYS A 234 15.32 2.28 -18.14
CA LYS A 234 16.61 2.04 -18.78
C LYS A 234 16.67 2.79 -20.12
N ILE A 235 17.83 3.31 -20.50
CA ILE A 235 18.02 3.93 -21.82
C ILE A 235 18.07 2.83 -22.87
N ALA A 236 17.05 2.75 -23.73
CA ALA A 236 16.98 1.83 -24.85
C ALA A 236 17.73 2.38 -26.07
N ILE A 237 17.56 3.67 -26.35
CA ILE A 237 18.26 4.39 -27.42
C ILE A 237 18.56 5.81 -26.95
N GLY A 238 19.82 6.25 -27.08
CA GLY A 238 20.22 7.62 -26.77
C GLY A 238 19.95 8.55 -27.95
N PHE A 239 19.37 9.71 -27.67
CA PHE A 239 19.21 10.79 -28.65
C PHE A 239 20.28 11.86 -28.37
N LYS A 240 20.96 12.32 -29.40
CA LYS A 240 21.70 13.60 -29.30
C LYS A 240 20.68 14.72 -29.30
N GLU A 241 20.97 15.84 -28.64
CA GLU A 241 20.04 16.95 -28.32
C GLU A 241 19.08 17.41 -29.44
N ASP A 242 19.40 17.11 -30.70
CA ASP A 242 18.57 17.46 -31.86
C ASP A 242 17.55 16.41 -32.33
N ARG A 243 17.30 15.31 -31.55
CA ARG A 243 16.59 14.12 -32.06
C ARG A 243 15.36 13.74 -31.25
N LYS A 244 14.39 14.63 -31.19
CA LYS A 244 13.15 14.47 -30.38
C LYS A 244 12.03 13.65 -31.03
N SER A 245 12.23 12.60 -31.78
CA SER A 245 11.12 11.65 -32.05
C SER A 245 11.57 10.29 -32.55
N THR A 246 11.05 9.25 -31.92
CA THR A 246 11.24 7.86 -32.30
C THR A 246 9.89 7.24 -32.64
N ARG A 247 9.77 6.57 -33.80
CA ARG A 247 8.76 5.53 -34.02
C ARG A 247 9.44 4.19 -33.84
N LEU A 248 8.86 3.34 -33.01
CA LEU A 248 9.25 1.96 -32.82
C LEU A 248 8.36 1.09 -33.69
N ASN A 249 8.95 0.29 -34.57
CA ASN A 249 8.29 -0.80 -35.27
C ASN A 249 8.84 -2.09 -34.68
N SER A 250 7.94 -2.94 -34.22
CA SER A 250 8.18 -4.33 -33.83
C SER A 250 8.25 -5.23 -35.05
#